data_78e5c7fd2fb187ba59acd1c3df8cf7d3
#
_entry.id   78e5c7fd2fb187ba59acd1c3df8cf7d3
#
_cell.length_a   1.000
_cell.length_b   1.000
_cell.length_c   1.000
_cell.angle_alpha   90.00
_cell.angle_beta   90.00
_cell.angle_gamma   90.00
#
_symmetry.space_group_name_H-M   'P 1'
#
loop_
_entity.id
_entity.type
_entity.pdbx_description
1 polymer ?
#
loop_
_entity_poly.entity_id
_entity_poly.type
_entity_poly.pdbx_seq_one_letter_code
_entity_poly.pdbx_strand_id
1 'polypeptide(L)'
;MQAGESAALLVLTKQGLNDLIKENKVAPGSNADFASSGMGVVVKHGAPKPDISTPEAYKQTLLKAKSIAYSNPASGGASGVFFAKTLEKMGIAAEIAPKTHHPPPSGNSANLVVSGEAELAIQQEPEVMEVSGVDIVGPPPGDLNNITTYSAGVPADSKEPNGAKALIKFLQTPEAAAVYKARGLKPV
;
A
#
# COMPACT_ATOMS: atom_id res chain seq x y z
N MET A 1 -7.51 -5.59 19.30
CA MET A 1 -8.30 -6.85 19.43
C MET A 1 -7.48 -8.02 19.97
N GLN A 2 -6.23 -8.23 19.60
CA GLN A 2 -5.37 -9.23 20.27
C GLN A 2 -5.00 -8.81 21.71
N ALA A 3 -5.02 -7.52 22.01
CA ALA A 3 -4.73 -6.94 23.33
C ALA A 3 -5.99 -6.56 24.14
N GLY A 4 -7.17 -7.06 23.78
CA GLY A 4 -8.43 -6.73 24.48
C GLY A 4 -9.01 -5.35 24.15
N GLU A 5 -8.51 -4.68 23.13
CA GLU A 5 -9.06 -3.40 22.67
C GLU A 5 -10.42 -3.60 22.02
N SER A 6 -11.40 -2.75 22.36
CA SER A 6 -12.71 -2.71 21.70
C SER A 6 -12.73 -1.66 20.62
N ALA A 7 -13.37 -1.96 19.48
CA ALA A 7 -13.60 -1.03 18.39
C ALA A 7 -15.06 -1.08 17.94
N ALA A 8 -15.60 0.04 17.46
CA ALA A 8 -16.92 0.06 16.87
C ALA A 8 -16.92 -0.52 15.45
N LEU A 9 -15.84 -0.27 14.70
CA LEU A 9 -15.62 -0.70 13.31
C LEU A 9 -14.17 -1.15 13.13
N LEU A 10 -13.97 -2.17 12.32
CA LEU A 10 -12.65 -2.58 11.83
C LEU A 10 -12.48 -2.13 10.39
N VAL A 11 -11.33 -1.55 10.07
CA VAL A 11 -10.89 -1.26 8.71
C VAL A 11 -9.50 -1.87 8.55
N LEU A 12 -9.40 -2.87 7.70
CA LEU A 12 -8.18 -3.67 7.52
C LEU A 12 -8.00 -4.01 6.03
N THR A 13 -6.86 -4.63 5.73
CA THR A 13 -6.77 -5.35 4.44
C THR A 13 -7.80 -6.47 4.42
N LYS A 14 -8.33 -6.81 3.24
CA LYS A 14 -9.29 -7.92 3.07
C LYS A 14 -8.77 -9.22 3.70
N GLN A 15 -7.48 -9.51 3.54
CA GLN A 15 -6.87 -10.68 4.15
C GLN A 15 -6.92 -10.62 5.67
N GLY A 16 -6.50 -9.52 6.28
CA GLY A 16 -6.52 -9.35 7.73
C GLY A 16 -7.94 -9.42 8.32
N LEU A 17 -8.94 -8.85 7.61
CA LEU A 17 -10.31 -8.95 8.03
C LEU A 17 -10.85 -10.39 7.92
N ASN A 18 -10.49 -11.11 6.84
CA ASN A 18 -10.88 -12.51 6.66
C ASN A 18 -10.30 -13.42 7.75
N ASP A 19 -9.10 -13.15 8.23
CA ASP A 19 -8.50 -13.91 9.31
C ASP A 19 -9.26 -13.69 10.64
N LEU A 20 -9.68 -12.45 10.92
CA LEU A 20 -10.56 -12.17 12.07
C LEU A 20 -11.97 -12.77 11.93
N ILE A 21 -12.51 -12.89 10.71
CA ILE A 21 -13.76 -13.59 10.44
C ILE A 21 -13.65 -15.07 10.80
N LYS A 22 -12.56 -15.74 10.40
CA LYS A 22 -12.29 -17.15 10.77
C LYS A 22 -12.18 -17.36 12.28
N GLU A 23 -11.70 -16.35 12.99
CA GLU A 23 -11.60 -16.33 14.46
C GLU A 23 -12.92 -15.94 15.14
N ASN A 24 -14.02 -15.77 14.42
CA ASN A 24 -15.34 -15.30 14.91
C ASN A 24 -15.28 -13.94 15.61
N LYS A 25 -14.32 -13.10 15.27
CA LYS A 25 -14.17 -11.74 15.84
C LYS A 25 -14.91 -10.65 15.06
N VAL A 26 -15.53 -11.01 13.93
CA VAL A 26 -16.34 -10.11 13.09
C VAL A 26 -17.75 -10.66 12.99
N ALA A 27 -18.75 -9.80 13.14
CA ALA A 27 -20.15 -10.20 13.03
C ALA A 27 -20.46 -10.75 11.63
N PRO A 28 -21.13 -11.92 11.53
CA PRO A 28 -21.38 -12.56 10.25
C PRO A 28 -22.11 -11.64 9.26
N GLY A 29 -21.62 -11.60 8.01
CA GLY A 29 -22.23 -10.81 6.93
C GLY A 29 -22.13 -9.28 7.10
N SER A 30 -21.32 -8.79 8.04
CA SER A 30 -21.14 -7.36 8.25
C SER A 30 -19.97 -6.75 7.48
N ASN A 31 -19.16 -7.56 6.80
CA ASN A 31 -17.98 -7.11 6.09
C ASN A 31 -18.30 -6.64 4.68
N ALA A 32 -17.60 -5.61 4.24
CA ALA A 32 -17.64 -5.11 2.87
C ALA A 32 -16.28 -4.59 2.41
N ASP A 33 -15.93 -4.88 1.16
CA ASP A 33 -14.82 -4.22 0.48
C ASP A 33 -15.27 -2.83 0.04
N PHE A 34 -14.38 -1.83 0.09
CA PHE A 34 -14.74 -0.46 -0.29
C PHE A 34 -13.70 0.24 -1.17
N ALA A 35 -12.44 -0.12 -1.05
CA ALA A 35 -11.36 0.46 -1.86
C ALA A 35 -10.22 -0.52 -2.09
N SER A 36 -9.41 -0.25 -3.09
CA SER A 36 -8.14 -0.94 -3.35
C SER A 36 -7.05 0.06 -3.73
N SER A 37 -5.79 -0.31 -3.51
CA SER A 37 -4.64 0.42 -4.01
C SER A 37 -3.58 -0.51 -4.56
N GLY A 38 -2.80 0.00 -5.51
CA GLY A 38 -1.58 -0.63 -5.97
C GLY A 38 -0.35 0.05 -5.36
N MET A 39 0.82 -0.39 -5.80
CA MET A 39 2.08 0.28 -5.51
C MET A 39 2.31 1.41 -6.52
N GLY A 40 2.96 2.48 -6.09
CA GLY A 40 3.46 3.56 -6.93
C GLY A 40 4.98 3.60 -6.95
N VAL A 41 5.54 3.85 -8.12
CA VAL A 41 6.95 4.21 -8.30
C VAL A 41 7.02 5.72 -8.41
N VAL A 42 7.89 6.35 -7.64
CA VAL A 42 8.08 7.81 -7.64
C VAL A 42 9.53 8.22 -7.85
N VAL A 43 9.69 9.37 -8.46
CA VAL A 43 10.95 10.10 -8.63
C VAL A 43 10.84 11.47 -8.00
N LYS A 44 11.95 12.18 -7.83
CA LYS A 44 11.95 13.59 -7.39
C LYS A 44 11.18 14.45 -8.39
N HIS A 45 10.44 15.43 -7.89
CA HIS A 45 9.70 16.36 -8.76
C HIS A 45 10.61 17.00 -9.82
N GLY A 46 10.15 16.95 -11.08
CA GLY A 46 10.89 17.43 -12.24
C GLY A 46 12.01 16.50 -12.74
N ALA A 47 12.28 15.38 -12.09
CA ALA A 47 13.23 14.39 -12.61
C ALA A 47 12.64 13.61 -13.79
N PRO A 48 13.47 13.14 -14.74
CA PRO A 48 13.01 12.28 -15.82
C PRO A 48 12.33 11.03 -15.30
N LYS A 49 11.13 10.74 -15.82
CA LYS A 49 10.41 9.51 -15.48
C LYS A 49 10.99 8.32 -16.25
N PRO A 50 11.50 7.29 -15.57
CA PRO A 50 12.03 6.12 -16.25
C PRO A 50 10.89 5.28 -16.86
N ASP A 51 11.24 4.47 -17.86
CA ASP A 51 10.30 3.51 -18.43
C ASP A 51 10.10 2.31 -17.48
N ILE A 52 8.85 2.10 -17.08
CA ILE A 52 8.40 0.96 -16.28
C ILE A 52 7.21 0.24 -16.92
N SER A 53 7.00 0.42 -18.23
CA SER A 53 5.80 -0.06 -18.94
C SER A 53 5.71 -1.58 -19.05
N THR A 54 6.84 -2.28 -18.98
CA THR A 54 6.92 -3.73 -19.06
C THR A 54 7.74 -4.30 -17.88
N PRO A 55 7.58 -5.58 -17.53
CA PRO A 55 8.40 -6.22 -16.49
C PRO A 55 9.90 -6.08 -16.74
N GLU A 56 10.34 -6.20 -17.99
CA GLU A 56 11.75 -6.04 -18.35
C GLU A 56 12.22 -4.58 -18.23
N ALA A 57 11.45 -3.62 -18.74
CA ALA A 57 11.75 -2.20 -18.59
C ALA A 57 11.83 -1.79 -17.11
N TYR A 58 10.90 -2.27 -16.30
CA TYR A 58 10.90 -2.05 -14.85
C TYR A 58 12.14 -2.65 -14.18
N LYS A 59 12.51 -3.90 -14.52
CA LYS A 59 13.74 -4.55 -14.04
C LYS A 59 14.98 -3.73 -14.39
N GLN A 60 15.09 -3.27 -15.64
CA GLN A 60 16.21 -2.45 -16.10
C GLN A 60 16.26 -1.08 -15.40
N THR A 61 15.10 -0.47 -15.15
CA THR A 61 15.00 0.76 -14.35
C THR A 61 15.54 0.56 -12.95
N LEU A 62 15.13 -0.49 -12.25
CA LEU A 62 15.64 -0.81 -10.91
C LEU A 62 17.15 -1.07 -10.91
N LEU A 63 17.66 -1.81 -11.90
CA LEU A 63 19.10 -2.10 -12.02
C LEU A 63 19.93 -0.85 -12.28
N LYS A 64 19.45 0.08 -13.10
CA LYS A 64 20.14 1.32 -13.47
C LYS A 64 20.09 2.41 -12.40
N ALA A 65 19.06 2.40 -11.54
CA ALA A 65 18.90 3.38 -10.47
C ALA A 65 20.11 3.31 -9.51
N LYS A 66 20.60 4.48 -9.09
CA LYS A 66 21.74 4.60 -8.16
C LYS A 66 21.35 4.23 -6.73
N SER A 67 20.11 4.52 -6.35
CA SER A 67 19.57 4.24 -5.03
C SER A 67 18.05 4.07 -5.09
N ILE A 68 17.52 3.16 -4.25
CA ILE A 68 16.11 2.80 -4.23
C ILE A 68 15.62 2.81 -2.79
N ALA A 69 14.46 3.41 -2.54
CA ALA A 69 13.82 3.40 -1.23
C ALA A 69 12.52 2.58 -1.26
N TYR A 70 12.31 1.79 -0.22
CA TYR A 70 11.05 1.10 0.05
C TYR A 70 10.92 0.75 1.53
N SER A 71 9.71 0.48 1.99
CA SER A 71 9.46 0.12 3.40
C SER A 71 10.26 -1.10 3.80
N ASN A 72 10.86 -1.08 5.00
CA ASN A 72 11.69 -2.19 5.48
C ASN A 72 10.84 -3.46 5.65
N PRO A 73 11.15 -4.58 4.95
CA PRO A 73 10.42 -5.84 5.10
C PRO A 73 10.41 -6.37 6.54
N ALA A 74 11.48 -6.14 7.30
CA ALA A 74 11.59 -6.56 8.70
C ALA A 74 10.60 -5.83 9.63
N SER A 75 10.09 -4.65 9.22
CA SER A 75 9.05 -3.93 9.95
C SER A 75 7.64 -4.49 9.71
N GLY A 76 7.48 -5.51 8.87
CA GLY A 76 6.19 -6.18 8.61
C GLY A 76 5.25 -5.41 7.69
N GLY A 77 5.67 -4.30 7.10
CA GLY A 77 4.87 -3.54 6.13
C GLY A 77 4.60 -4.34 4.86
N ALA A 78 3.32 -4.48 4.47
CA ALA A 78 2.91 -5.34 3.36
C ALA A 78 3.59 -4.97 2.03
N SER A 79 3.76 -3.68 1.74
CA SER A 79 4.41 -3.20 0.51
C SER A 79 5.90 -3.56 0.48
N GLY A 80 6.61 -3.42 1.60
CA GLY A 80 8.02 -3.76 1.70
C GLY A 80 8.28 -5.26 1.55
N VAL A 81 7.47 -6.09 2.22
CA VAL A 81 7.53 -7.56 2.11
C VAL A 81 7.25 -8.01 0.68
N PHE A 82 6.24 -7.44 0.04
CA PHE A 82 5.90 -7.78 -1.34
C PHE A 82 7.01 -7.36 -2.31
N PHE A 83 7.54 -6.14 -2.16
CA PHE A 83 8.60 -5.65 -3.07
C PHE A 83 9.89 -6.46 -2.93
N ALA A 84 10.29 -6.83 -1.71
CA ALA A 84 11.45 -7.71 -1.50
C ALA A 84 11.28 -9.06 -2.22
N LYS A 85 10.11 -9.71 -2.10
CA LYS A 85 9.80 -10.93 -2.86
C LYS A 85 9.78 -10.70 -4.38
N THR A 86 9.37 -9.53 -4.82
CA THR A 86 9.39 -9.15 -6.24
C THR A 86 10.83 -9.07 -6.76
N LEU A 87 11.77 -8.49 -5.99
CA LEU A 87 13.19 -8.46 -6.33
C LEU A 87 13.81 -9.87 -6.41
N GLU A 88 13.42 -10.76 -5.48
CA GLU A 88 13.83 -12.18 -5.52
C GLU A 88 13.28 -12.88 -6.77
N LYS A 89 11.98 -12.71 -7.08
CA LYS A 89 11.33 -13.28 -8.27
C LYS A 89 11.98 -12.82 -9.56
N MET A 90 12.41 -11.55 -9.62
CA MET A 90 13.14 -11.00 -10.78
C MET A 90 14.62 -11.39 -10.82
N GLY A 91 15.15 -12.04 -9.77
CA GLY A 91 16.55 -12.46 -9.67
C GLY A 91 17.55 -11.31 -9.54
N ILE A 92 17.14 -10.16 -8.96
CA ILE A 92 17.97 -8.95 -8.81
C ILE A 92 18.12 -8.49 -7.36
N ALA A 93 17.67 -9.27 -6.40
CA ALA A 93 17.73 -8.87 -4.99
C ALA A 93 19.15 -8.55 -4.52
N ALA A 94 20.15 -9.32 -4.97
CA ALA A 94 21.56 -9.13 -4.59
C ALA A 94 22.14 -7.83 -5.15
N GLU A 95 21.76 -7.44 -6.38
CA GLU A 95 22.22 -6.20 -7.02
C GLU A 95 21.53 -4.96 -6.44
N ILE A 96 20.30 -5.11 -5.95
CA ILE A 96 19.52 -3.99 -5.38
C ILE A 96 19.88 -3.75 -3.91
N ALA A 97 20.20 -4.80 -3.14
CA ALA A 97 20.48 -4.69 -1.70
C ALA A 97 21.52 -3.60 -1.32
N PRO A 98 22.70 -3.47 -1.99
CA PRO A 98 23.72 -2.48 -1.61
C PRO A 98 23.30 -1.03 -1.88
N LYS A 99 22.24 -0.78 -2.66
CA LYS A 99 21.74 0.56 -2.99
C LYS A 99 20.33 0.82 -2.46
N THR A 100 19.90 -0.01 -1.50
CA THR A 100 18.60 0.11 -0.85
C THR A 100 18.66 1.01 0.37
N HIS A 101 17.69 1.90 0.50
CA HIS A 101 17.45 2.73 1.67
C HIS A 101 16.07 2.44 2.23
N HIS A 102 15.98 2.35 3.56
CA HIS A 102 14.69 2.15 4.24
C HIS A 102 14.35 3.37 5.08
N PRO A 103 13.11 3.87 5.00
CA PRO A 103 12.65 4.90 5.92
C PRO A 103 12.57 4.34 7.35
N PRO A 104 12.52 5.22 8.37
CA PRO A 104 12.22 4.80 9.75
C PRO A 104 10.91 3.99 9.82
N PRO A 105 10.68 3.22 10.88
CA PRO A 105 9.40 2.54 11.10
C PRO A 105 8.22 3.52 10.96
N SER A 106 7.19 3.12 10.20
CA SER A 106 6.04 3.98 9.82
C SER A 106 6.38 5.21 8.96
N GLY A 107 7.62 5.32 8.47
CA GLY A 107 8.05 6.38 7.56
C GLY A 107 7.62 6.11 6.12
N ASN A 108 7.59 7.19 5.33
CA ASN A 108 7.28 7.13 3.91
C ASN A 108 8.57 7.15 3.08
N SER A 109 8.75 6.14 2.22
CA SER A 109 9.95 6.02 1.39
C SER A 109 10.13 7.16 0.38
N ALA A 110 9.03 7.83 -0.03
CA ALA A 110 9.10 9.00 -0.90
C ALA A 110 9.84 10.19 -0.25
N ASN A 111 9.89 10.28 1.08
CA ASN A 111 10.67 11.31 1.76
C ASN A 111 12.17 11.18 1.49
N LEU A 112 12.68 9.95 1.29
CA LEU A 112 14.08 9.72 0.94
C LEU A 112 14.40 10.16 -0.50
N VAL A 113 13.39 10.21 -1.38
CA VAL A 113 13.52 10.80 -2.71
C VAL A 113 13.56 12.32 -2.64
N VAL A 114 12.73 12.92 -1.80
CA VAL A 114 12.73 14.38 -1.58
C VAL A 114 14.06 14.85 -1.00
N SER A 115 14.59 14.13 0.01
CA SER A 115 15.90 14.45 0.63
C SER A 115 17.09 14.19 -0.30
N GLY A 116 16.91 13.41 -1.37
CA GLY A 116 17.98 13.03 -2.30
C GLY A 116 18.78 11.82 -1.86
N GLU A 117 18.36 11.11 -0.81
CA GLU A 117 18.96 9.85 -0.37
C GLU A 117 18.61 8.69 -1.30
N ALA A 118 17.46 8.77 -1.99
CA ALA A 118 17.05 7.79 -2.98
C ALA A 118 16.68 8.45 -4.32
N GLU A 119 16.98 7.77 -5.43
CA GLU A 119 16.59 8.18 -6.78
C GLU A 119 15.15 7.75 -7.09
N LEU A 120 14.76 6.56 -6.64
CA LEU A 120 13.44 5.97 -6.79
C LEU A 120 12.87 5.58 -5.43
N ALA A 121 11.55 5.71 -5.27
CA ALA A 121 10.87 5.05 -4.15
C ALA A 121 9.68 4.22 -4.65
N ILE A 122 9.44 3.10 -3.95
CA ILE A 122 8.34 2.17 -4.24
C ILE A 122 7.58 1.89 -2.94
N GLN A 123 6.30 2.27 -2.90
CA GLN A 123 5.41 2.05 -1.75
C GLN A 123 3.96 2.05 -2.22
N GLN A 124 2.97 1.91 -1.32
CA GLN A 124 1.56 2.04 -1.69
C GLN A 124 1.30 3.42 -2.32
N GLU A 125 0.59 3.45 -3.44
CA GLU A 125 0.33 4.68 -4.20
C GLU A 125 -0.30 5.80 -3.35
N PRO A 126 -1.32 5.55 -2.50
CA PRO A 126 -1.88 6.60 -1.65
C PRO A 126 -0.86 7.21 -0.69
N GLU A 127 0.08 6.40 -0.20
CA GLU A 127 1.10 6.88 0.75
C GLU A 127 2.10 7.81 0.06
N VAL A 128 2.59 7.43 -1.13
CA VAL A 128 3.55 8.27 -1.87
C VAL A 128 2.90 9.55 -2.43
N MET A 129 1.60 9.53 -2.73
CA MET A 129 0.84 10.72 -3.17
C MET A 129 0.73 11.81 -2.11
N GLU A 130 0.85 11.48 -0.82
CA GLU A 130 0.81 12.47 0.26
C GLU A 130 2.10 13.28 0.39
N VAL A 131 3.18 12.83 -0.23
CA VAL A 131 4.49 13.49 -0.13
C VAL A 131 4.66 14.51 -1.23
N SER A 132 4.75 15.81 -0.85
CA SER A 132 5.09 16.87 -1.78
C SER A 132 6.55 16.76 -2.24
N GLY A 133 6.82 17.11 -3.51
CA GLY A 133 8.17 17.10 -4.05
C GLY A 133 8.57 15.81 -4.76
N VAL A 134 7.61 14.93 -5.02
CA VAL A 134 7.78 13.75 -5.88
C VAL A 134 6.82 13.76 -7.07
N ASP A 135 7.19 13.11 -8.15
CA ASP A 135 6.35 12.81 -9.31
C ASP A 135 6.09 11.31 -9.37
N ILE A 136 4.83 10.93 -9.57
CA ILE A 136 4.46 9.53 -9.79
C ILE A 136 4.86 9.15 -11.21
N VAL A 137 5.66 8.08 -11.33
CA VAL A 137 6.00 7.45 -12.60
C VAL A 137 4.83 6.56 -13.08
N GLY A 138 4.30 5.77 -12.16
CA GLY A 138 3.20 4.84 -12.39
C GLY A 138 3.28 3.62 -11.47
N PRO A 139 2.36 2.67 -11.63
CA PRO A 139 2.41 1.40 -10.92
C PRO A 139 3.46 0.45 -11.55
N PRO A 140 4.07 -0.45 -10.77
CA PRO A 140 4.79 -1.59 -11.33
C PRO A 140 3.91 -2.39 -12.31
N PRO A 141 4.46 -2.96 -13.38
CA PRO A 141 3.66 -3.60 -14.43
C PRO A 141 3.15 -4.98 -14.01
N GLY A 142 1.90 -5.28 -14.39
CA GLY A 142 1.30 -6.60 -14.27
C GLY A 142 1.30 -7.16 -12.84
N ASP A 143 1.78 -8.38 -12.68
CA ASP A 143 1.87 -9.12 -11.41
C ASP A 143 3.03 -8.68 -10.50
N LEU A 144 3.82 -7.70 -10.93
CA LEU A 144 4.81 -7.01 -10.12
C LEU A 144 4.19 -5.89 -9.28
N ASN A 145 2.89 -5.61 -9.46
CA ASN A 145 2.12 -4.67 -8.66
C ASN A 145 1.29 -5.42 -7.61
N ASN A 146 1.43 -5.02 -6.34
CA ASN A 146 0.61 -5.56 -5.25
C ASN A 146 -0.68 -4.75 -5.12
N ILE A 147 -1.79 -5.35 -5.51
CA ILE A 147 -3.11 -4.75 -5.28
C ILE A 147 -3.62 -5.17 -3.90
N THR A 148 -3.72 -4.20 -3.01
CA THR A 148 -4.29 -4.37 -1.67
C THR A 148 -5.74 -3.92 -1.68
N THR A 149 -6.68 -4.80 -1.32
CA THR A 149 -8.08 -4.46 -1.10
C THR A 149 -8.28 -4.15 0.38
N TYR A 150 -8.99 -3.06 0.67
CA TYR A 150 -9.38 -2.63 2.01
C TYR A 150 -10.83 -2.99 2.25
N SER A 151 -11.09 -3.55 3.42
CA SER A 151 -12.41 -4.02 3.82
C SER A 151 -12.74 -3.49 5.21
N ALA A 152 -14.03 -3.22 5.42
CA ALA A 152 -14.57 -2.84 6.72
C ALA A 152 -15.46 -3.96 7.25
N GLY A 153 -15.53 -4.11 8.58
CA GLY A 153 -16.38 -5.10 9.23
C GLY A 153 -16.74 -4.69 10.66
N VAL A 154 -17.89 -5.15 11.14
CA VAL A 154 -18.34 -4.88 12.51
C VAL A 154 -17.76 -5.93 13.43
N PRO A 155 -17.04 -5.56 14.53
CA PRO A 155 -16.60 -6.51 15.54
C PRO A 155 -17.79 -7.30 16.11
N ALA A 156 -17.58 -8.59 16.44
CA ALA A 156 -18.64 -9.43 17.01
C ALA A 156 -19.14 -8.92 18.36
N ASP A 157 -18.29 -8.23 19.12
CA ASP A 157 -18.57 -7.63 20.43
C ASP A 157 -18.84 -6.12 20.37
N SER A 158 -19.09 -5.57 19.17
CA SER A 158 -19.35 -4.13 18.99
C SER A 158 -20.55 -3.66 19.80
N LYS A 159 -20.36 -2.57 20.53
CA LYS A 159 -21.44 -1.88 21.27
C LYS A 159 -22.28 -0.95 20.39
N GLU A 160 -21.78 -0.62 19.18
CA GLU A 160 -22.41 0.32 18.23
C GLU A 160 -22.58 -0.30 16.83
N PRO A 161 -23.21 -1.50 16.72
CA PRO A 161 -23.25 -2.21 15.43
C PRO A 161 -24.07 -1.47 14.36
N ASN A 162 -25.08 -0.66 14.73
CA ASN A 162 -25.88 0.10 13.76
C ASN A 162 -25.09 1.28 13.20
N GLY A 163 -24.34 2.01 14.01
CA GLY A 163 -23.46 3.08 13.56
C GLY A 163 -22.36 2.54 12.64
N ALA A 164 -21.75 1.42 12.99
CA ALA A 164 -20.75 0.75 12.18
C ALA A 164 -21.30 0.33 10.80
N LYS A 165 -22.48 -0.28 10.76
CA LYS A 165 -23.16 -0.64 9.50
C LYS A 165 -23.49 0.58 8.63
N ALA A 166 -23.94 1.69 9.25
CA ALA A 166 -24.19 2.94 8.52
C ALA A 166 -22.89 3.49 7.90
N LEU A 167 -21.78 3.46 8.64
CA LEU A 167 -20.47 3.88 8.12
C LEU A 167 -19.98 2.96 6.99
N ILE A 168 -20.15 1.64 7.09
CA ILE A 168 -19.81 0.71 6.01
C ILE A 168 -20.60 1.04 4.74
N LYS A 169 -21.89 1.34 4.85
CA LYS A 169 -22.71 1.77 3.70
C LYS A 169 -22.20 3.08 3.11
N PHE A 170 -21.83 4.05 3.94
CA PHE A 170 -21.26 5.31 3.48
C PHE A 170 -19.95 5.10 2.72
N LEU A 171 -19.05 4.23 3.21
CA LEU A 171 -17.80 3.90 2.52
C LEU A 171 -17.98 3.32 1.11
N GLN A 172 -19.17 2.84 0.77
CA GLN A 172 -19.52 2.29 -0.55
C GLN A 172 -20.27 3.30 -1.44
N THR A 173 -20.47 4.54 -0.98
CA THR A 173 -21.19 5.57 -1.76
C THR A 173 -20.32 6.20 -2.84
N PRO A 174 -20.96 6.83 -3.88
CA PRO A 174 -20.25 7.62 -4.88
C PRO A 174 -19.43 8.77 -4.28
N GLU A 175 -19.90 9.39 -3.19
CA GLU A 175 -19.20 10.46 -2.48
C GLU A 175 -17.87 9.95 -1.89
N ALA A 176 -17.91 8.80 -1.21
CA ALA A 176 -16.70 8.17 -0.69
C ALA A 176 -15.75 7.75 -1.84
N ALA A 177 -16.30 7.21 -2.93
CA ALA A 177 -15.56 6.82 -4.12
C ALA A 177 -14.80 8.00 -4.76
N ALA A 178 -15.39 9.21 -4.76
CA ALA A 178 -14.72 10.41 -5.25
C ALA A 178 -13.49 10.77 -4.39
N VAL A 179 -13.62 10.65 -3.06
CA VAL A 179 -12.51 10.87 -2.12
C VAL A 179 -11.41 9.83 -2.32
N TYR A 180 -11.77 8.54 -2.51
CA TYR A 180 -10.79 7.48 -2.77
C TYR A 180 -9.95 7.78 -4.01
N LYS A 181 -10.60 8.13 -5.13
CA LYS A 181 -9.91 8.47 -6.38
C LYS A 181 -8.96 9.65 -6.21
N ALA A 182 -9.38 10.69 -5.48
CA ALA A 182 -8.54 11.87 -5.22
C ALA A 182 -7.30 11.54 -4.35
N ARG A 183 -7.31 10.39 -3.65
CA ARG A 183 -6.25 9.94 -2.74
C ARG A 183 -5.51 8.69 -3.25
N GLY A 184 -5.59 8.37 -4.56
CA GLY A 184 -4.86 7.24 -5.16
C GLY A 184 -5.46 5.87 -4.87
N LEU A 185 -6.66 5.82 -4.31
CA LEU A 185 -7.40 4.58 -4.10
C LEU A 185 -8.40 4.35 -5.25
N LYS A 186 -8.66 3.09 -5.55
CA LYS A 186 -9.69 2.67 -6.51
C LYS A 186 -10.90 2.15 -5.75
N PRO A 187 -12.11 2.68 -5.95
CA PRO A 187 -13.33 2.08 -5.43
C PRO A 187 -13.50 0.64 -5.93
N VAL A 188 -14.11 -0.23 -5.14
CA VAL A 188 -14.45 -1.64 -5.47
C VAL A 188 -15.94 -1.85 -5.35
#